data_1608f82a236f2c2601a95faf8370da15
#
_entry.id   1608f82a236f2c2601a95faf8370da15
#
_cell.length_a   1.000
_cell.length_b   1.000
_cell.length_c   1.000
_cell.angle_alpha   90.00
_cell.angle_beta   90.00
_cell.angle_gamma   90.00
#
_symmetry.space_group_name_H-M   'P 1'
#
loop_
_entity.id
_entity.type
_entity.pdbx_description
1 polymer ?
#
loop_
_entity_poly.entity_id
_entity_poly.type
_entity_poly.pdbx_seq_one_letter_code
_entity_poly.pdbx_strand_id
1 'polypeptide(L)'
;MNQSSLNIALGTWSWGEGAVGGDEVFGNHFGEAELAPVFEAARVAGLCLWDTAMVYGMGASEHLLAAFTRECPREDIQISTKFTPQIAGDAADPVAEMCDNSLACFGTDYIDMYWIHNPADVERWTPPLASLVKSGKVKRVGVSNHNLAQIKRATAILAEAGVALSAV
;
A
#
# COMPACT_ATOMS: atom_id res chain seq x y z
N MET A 1 12.30 -1.49 27.77
CA MET A 1 13.45 -1.61 26.86
C MET A 1 12.97 -1.12 25.51
N ASN A 2 13.53 0.02 25.03
CA ASN A 2 13.23 0.50 23.68
C ASN A 2 13.86 -0.49 22.70
N GLN A 3 13.08 -1.43 22.20
CA GLN A 3 13.44 -2.09 20.96
C GLN A 3 13.37 -1.02 19.86
N SER A 4 14.54 -0.66 19.32
CA SER A 4 14.58 0.04 18.04
C SER A 4 13.88 -0.90 17.05
N SER A 5 12.63 -0.63 16.74
CA SER A 5 11.92 -1.36 15.70
C SER A 5 12.72 -1.21 14.42
N LEU A 6 13.23 -2.30 13.90
CA LEU A 6 13.82 -2.34 12.57
C LEU A 6 12.72 -1.90 11.61
N ASN A 7 12.89 -0.73 10.98
CA ASN A 7 11.96 -0.21 9.99
C ASN A 7 12.17 -0.95 8.65
N ILE A 8 11.80 -2.22 8.62
CA ILE A 8 11.86 -3.06 7.43
C ILE A 8 10.44 -3.25 6.94
N ALA A 9 10.17 -2.89 5.69
CA ALA A 9 8.95 -3.23 5.00
C ALA A 9 9.12 -4.56 4.27
N LEU A 10 8.17 -5.46 4.45
CA LEU A 10 8.11 -6.75 3.78
C LEU A 10 7.25 -6.62 2.53
N GLY A 11 7.87 -6.74 1.35
CA GLY A 11 7.20 -6.62 0.07
C GLY A 11 6.47 -7.90 -0.32
N THR A 12 5.27 -7.76 -0.88
CA THR A 12 4.44 -8.87 -1.32
C THR A 12 4.24 -8.92 -2.84
N TRP A 13 5.07 -8.24 -3.61
CA TRP A 13 4.94 -8.22 -5.06
C TRP A 13 5.08 -9.62 -5.71
N SER A 14 5.84 -10.51 -5.07
CA SER A 14 5.99 -11.90 -5.51
C SER A 14 4.85 -12.83 -5.05
N TRP A 15 3.83 -12.32 -4.36
CA TRP A 15 2.75 -13.12 -3.79
C TRP A 15 1.57 -13.23 -4.75
N GLY A 16 1.01 -14.44 -4.86
CA GLY A 16 -0.18 -14.70 -5.66
C GLY A 16 0.09 -14.93 -7.14
N GLU A 17 -0.98 -15.07 -7.87
CA GLU A 17 -1.01 -15.32 -9.30
C GLU A 17 -1.66 -14.15 -10.03
N GLY A 18 -1.30 -13.94 -11.28
CA GLY A 18 -1.92 -12.95 -12.15
C GLY A 18 -0.99 -11.84 -12.63
N ALA A 19 -1.56 -10.98 -13.46
CA ALA A 19 -0.82 -9.95 -14.19
C ALA A 19 -0.04 -8.99 -13.26
N VAL A 20 1.16 -8.61 -13.69
CA VAL A 20 2.01 -7.60 -13.04
C VAL A 20 2.46 -8.00 -11.62
N GLY A 21 2.51 -9.26 -11.29
CA GLY A 21 2.95 -9.75 -9.97
C GLY A 21 3.14 -11.26 -9.94
N GLY A 22 3.42 -11.80 -8.78
CA GLY A 22 3.43 -13.21 -8.48
C GLY A 22 4.11 -14.08 -9.53
N ASP A 23 3.35 -15.04 -10.03
CA ASP A 23 3.80 -16.06 -10.98
C ASP A 23 4.26 -15.49 -12.33
N GLU A 24 3.57 -14.49 -12.87
CA GLU A 24 3.93 -13.89 -14.17
C GLU A 24 5.26 -13.14 -14.13
N VAL A 25 5.63 -12.54 -13.00
CA VAL A 25 6.86 -11.74 -12.85
C VAL A 25 7.99 -12.56 -12.27
N PHE A 26 7.71 -13.40 -11.28
CA PHE A 26 8.72 -14.12 -10.49
C PHE A 26 8.78 -15.62 -10.77
N GLY A 27 7.81 -16.17 -11.52
CA GLY A 27 7.77 -17.60 -11.88
C GLY A 27 7.46 -18.52 -10.69
N ASN A 28 6.87 -18.01 -9.62
CA ASN A 28 6.46 -18.77 -8.45
C ASN A 28 4.92 -18.92 -8.41
N HIS A 29 4.44 -19.89 -7.62
CA HIS A 29 3.01 -20.15 -7.42
C HIS A 29 2.69 -20.17 -5.92
N PHE A 30 3.11 -19.13 -5.17
CA PHE A 30 2.94 -19.08 -3.74
C PHE A 30 1.52 -18.66 -3.38
N GLY A 31 0.78 -19.59 -2.77
CA GLY A 31 -0.52 -19.36 -2.16
C GLY A 31 -0.44 -19.27 -0.64
N GLU A 32 -1.60 -19.34 0.02
CA GLU A 32 -1.69 -19.22 1.49
C GLU A 32 -0.83 -20.27 2.22
N ALA A 33 -0.80 -21.50 1.72
CA ALA A 33 -0.08 -22.60 2.39
C ALA A 33 1.43 -22.35 2.46
N GLU A 34 2.01 -21.84 1.38
CA GLU A 34 3.44 -21.52 1.29
C GLU A 34 3.80 -20.24 2.03
N LEU A 35 2.88 -19.27 2.08
CA LEU A 35 3.14 -17.94 2.63
C LEU A 35 2.82 -17.82 4.13
N ALA A 36 1.92 -18.65 4.67
CA ALA A 36 1.60 -18.65 6.09
C ALA A 36 2.84 -18.77 7.01
N PRO A 37 3.78 -19.70 6.77
CA PRO A 37 4.98 -19.78 7.60
C PRO A 37 5.90 -18.56 7.43
N VAL A 38 5.91 -17.89 6.27
CA VAL A 38 6.68 -16.66 6.04
C VAL A 38 6.08 -15.51 6.85
N PHE A 39 4.75 -15.36 6.81
CA PHE A 39 4.04 -14.34 7.57
C PHE A 39 4.26 -14.53 9.08
N GLU A 40 4.12 -15.76 9.59
CA GLU A 40 4.31 -16.05 11.01
C GLU A 40 5.76 -15.82 11.46
N ALA A 41 6.75 -16.22 10.66
CA ALA A 41 8.15 -15.96 10.97
C ALA A 41 8.45 -14.46 11.06
N ALA A 42 7.88 -13.64 10.18
CA ALA A 42 8.00 -12.19 10.23
C ALA A 42 7.36 -11.61 11.50
N ARG A 43 6.15 -12.07 11.84
CA ARG A 43 5.42 -11.66 13.05
C ARG A 43 6.20 -11.99 14.32
N VAL A 44 6.75 -13.19 14.42
CA VAL A 44 7.59 -13.61 15.56
C VAL A 44 8.87 -12.76 15.66
N ALA A 45 9.43 -12.33 14.52
CA ALA A 45 10.58 -11.44 14.47
C ALA A 45 10.24 -9.96 14.78
N GLY A 46 8.97 -9.63 15.00
CA GLY A 46 8.51 -8.26 15.25
C GLY A 46 8.48 -7.38 14.01
N LEU A 47 8.47 -7.97 12.80
CA LEU A 47 8.32 -7.26 11.53
C LEU A 47 6.84 -7.16 11.20
N CYS A 48 6.29 -5.95 11.28
CA CYS A 48 4.85 -5.72 11.16
C CYS A 48 4.45 -4.86 9.96
N LEU A 49 5.40 -4.26 9.24
CA LEU A 49 5.11 -3.40 8.08
C LEU A 49 5.12 -4.23 6.79
N TRP A 50 3.96 -4.36 6.16
CA TRP A 50 3.75 -5.09 4.92
C TRP A 50 3.44 -4.13 3.77
N ASP A 51 4.19 -4.25 2.68
CA ASP A 51 4.06 -3.40 1.49
C ASP A 51 3.52 -4.22 0.31
N THR A 52 2.38 -3.80 -0.18
CA THR A 52 1.67 -4.38 -1.32
C THR A 52 1.21 -3.31 -2.32
N ALA A 53 0.46 -3.68 -3.35
CA ALA A 53 -0.25 -2.76 -4.23
C ALA A 53 -1.41 -3.48 -4.93
N MET A 54 -2.48 -2.75 -5.23
CA MET A 54 -3.64 -3.27 -5.97
C MET A 54 -3.25 -3.87 -7.34
N VAL A 55 -2.23 -3.32 -8.00
CA VAL A 55 -1.76 -3.82 -9.30
C VAL A 55 -1.03 -5.17 -9.20
N TYR A 56 -0.55 -5.57 -8.03
CA TYR A 56 0.18 -6.84 -7.87
C TYR A 56 -0.76 -8.03 -8.00
N GLY A 57 -0.63 -8.77 -9.10
CA GLY A 57 -1.56 -9.84 -9.46
C GLY A 57 -3.00 -9.36 -9.59
N MET A 58 -3.22 -8.07 -9.94
CA MET A 58 -4.55 -7.43 -10.01
C MET A 58 -5.40 -7.67 -8.75
N GLY A 59 -4.76 -7.48 -7.59
CA GLY A 59 -5.38 -7.64 -6.28
C GLY A 59 -5.06 -8.96 -5.56
N ALA A 60 -4.49 -9.94 -6.24
CA ALA A 60 -4.19 -11.25 -5.64
C ALA A 60 -3.23 -11.12 -4.45
N SER A 61 -2.22 -10.25 -4.55
CA SER A 61 -1.28 -9.99 -3.46
C SER A 61 -1.95 -9.36 -2.22
N GLU A 62 -2.85 -8.39 -2.43
CA GLU A 62 -3.64 -7.82 -1.32
C GLU A 62 -4.55 -8.87 -0.67
N HIS A 63 -5.22 -9.71 -1.46
CA HIS A 63 -6.09 -10.77 -0.93
C HIS A 63 -5.33 -11.79 -0.08
N LEU A 64 -4.15 -12.24 -0.53
CA LEU A 64 -3.31 -13.15 0.23
C LEU A 64 -2.81 -12.52 1.53
N LEU A 65 -2.35 -11.28 1.48
CA LEU A 65 -1.92 -10.56 2.68
C LEU A 65 -3.10 -10.35 3.65
N ALA A 66 -4.29 -10.04 3.12
CA ALA A 66 -5.50 -9.86 3.90
C ALA A 66 -5.93 -11.14 4.63
N ALA A 67 -5.75 -12.32 4.03
CA ALA A 67 -6.06 -13.59 4.68
C ALA A 67 -5.29 -13.77 6.01
N PHE A 68 -4.05 -13.31 6.06
CA PHE A 68 -3.24 -13.38 7.28
C PHE A 68 -3.47 -12.20 8.24
N THR A 69 -3.58 -10.98 7.71
CA THR A 69 -3.67 -9.78 8.56
C THR A 69 -5.00 -9.66 9.27
N ARG A 70 -6.09 -10.22 8.72
CA ARG A 70 -7.41 -10.26 9.36
C ARG A 70 -7.45 -11.11 10.63
N GLU A 71 -6.54 -12.08 10.78
CA GLU A 71 -6.41 -12.94 11.95
C GLU A 71 -5.57 -12.29 13.07
N CYS A 72 -5.03 -11.09 12.84
CA CYS A 72 -4.20 -10.36 13.80
C CYS A 72 -4.96 -9.14 14.36
N PRO A 73 -4.66 -8.69 15.60
CA PRO A 73 -5.09 -7.37 16.04
C PRO A 73 -4.60 -6.30 15.05
N ARG A 74 -5.51 -5.44 14.60
CA ARG A 74 -5.21 -4.46 13.54
C ARG A 74 -4.07 -3.51 13.89
N GLU A 75 -3.95 -3.18 15.17
CA GLU A 75 -2.90 -2.31 15.71
C GLU A 75 -1.50 -2.93 15.68
N ASP A 76 -1.39 -4.25 15.58
CA ASP A 76 -0.10 -4.97 15.52
C ASP A 76 0.46 -5.03 14.10
N ILE A 77 -0.33 -4.65 13.09
CA ILE A 77 0.04 -4.74 11.67
C ILE A 77 0.05 -3.33 11.06
N GLN A 78 1.05 -3.04 10.24
CA GLN A 78 1.10 -1.85 9.41
C GLN A 78 0.91 -2.25 7.94
N ILE A 79 -0.12 -1.69 7.31
CA ILE A 79 -0.46 -1.96 5.91
C ILE A 79 -0.02 -0.76 5.07
N SER A 80 0.82 -1.05 4.07
CA SER A 80 1.27 -0.12 3.04
C SER A 80 0.76 -0.61 1.69
N THR A 81 -0.07 0.17 1.01
CA THR A 81 -0.55 -0.15 -0.34
C THR A 81 -0.64 1.09 -1.23
N LYS A 82 -0.99 0.94 -2.51
CA LYS A 82 -0.73 1.95 -3.52
C LYS A 82 -1.90 2.12 -4.49
N PHE A 83 -2.22 3.37 -4.80
CA PHE A 83 -2.96 3.73 -6.00
C PHE A 83 -2.06 3.62 -7.23
N THR A 84 -2.51 2.91 -8.25
CA THR A 84 -1.76 2.75 -9.51
C THR A 84 -2.51 3.45 -10.64
N PRO A 85 -2.00 4.61 -11.14
CA PRO A 85 -2.66 5.41 -12.17
C PRO A 85 -3.04 4.64 -13.45
N GLN A 86 -2.23 3.65 -13.84
CA GLN A 86 -2.41 2.89 -15.08
C GLN A 86 -3.64 1.96 -15.07
N ILE A 87 -4.17 1.66 -13.89
CA ILE A 87 -5.38 0.83 -13.71
C ILE A 87 -6.50 1.64 -13.03
N ALA A 88 -6.40 2.97 -13.06
CA ALA A 88 -7.44 3.84 -12.56
C ALA A 88 -8.74 3.65 -13.35
N GLY A 89 -9.86 3.47 -12.65
CA GLY A 89 -11.20 3.42 -13.25
C GLY A 89 -11.74 4.80 -13.62
N ASP A 90 -13.01 4.83 -14.01
CA ASP A 90 -13.72 6.02 -14.45
C ASP A 90 -14.52 6.71 -13.32
N ALA A 91 -14.25 6.37 -12.06
CA ALA A 91 -14.89 7.02 -10.92
C ALA A 91 -14.54 8.51 -10.85
N ALA A 92 -15.41 9.30 -10.21
CA ALA A 92 -15.14 10.72 -9.99
C ALA A 92 -13.86 10.97 -9.18
N ASP A 93 -13.54 10.07 -8.26
CA ASP A 93 -12.27 10.03 -7.50
C ASP A 93 -11.70 8.59 -7.52
N PRO A 94 -10.94 8.21 -8.55
CA PRO A 94 -10.37 6.87 -8.64
C PRO A 94 -9.36 6.54 -7.53
N VAL A 95 -8.70 7.57 -6.95
CA VAL A 95 -7.76 7.38 -5.83
C VAL A 95 -8.51 6.93 -4.58
N ALA A 96 -9.64 7.58 -4.29
CA ALA A 96 -10.50 7.20 -3.17
C ALA A 96 -11.14 5.83 -3.39
N GLU A 97 -11.65 5.55 -4.60
CA GLU A 97 -12.25 4.26 -4.94
C GLU A 97 -11.26 3.11 -4.74
N MET A 98 -10.03 3.22 -5.27
CA MET A 98 -9.02 2.18 -5.12
C MET A 98 -8.60 2.01 -3.65
N CYS A 99 -8.53 3.09 -2.88
CA CYS A 99 -8.30 3.03 -1.44
C CYS A 99 -9.44 2.28 -0.72
N ASP A 100 -10.69 2.57 -1.05
CA ASP A 100 -11.85 1.92 -0.45
C ASP A 100 -11.90 0.42 -0.80
N ASN A 101 -11.50 0.04 -2.02
CA ASN A 101 -11.35 -1.36 -2.40
C ASN A 101 -10.27 -2.08 -1.57
N SER A 102 -9.13 -1.44 -1.34
CA SER A 102 -8.09 -1.99 -0.47
C SER A 102 -8.56 -2.10 0.99
N LEU A 103 -9.24 -1.08 1.52
CA LEU A 103 -9.82 -1.11 2.86
C LEU A 103 -10.81 -2.28 3.03
N ALA A 104 -11.69 -2.47 2.05
CA ALA A 104 -12.64 -3.59 2.03
C ALA A 104 -11.91 -4.94 1.94
N CYS A 105 -10.87 -5.03 1.10
CA CYS A 105 -10.03 -6.22 0.97
C CYS A 105 -9.39 -6.59 2.30
N PHE A 106 -8.81 -5.66 3.02
CA PHE A 106 -8.18 -5.90 4.33
C PHE A 106 -9.18 -5.99 5.49
N GLY A 107 -10.44 -5.62 5.30
CA GLY A 107 -11.45 -5.61 6.37
C GLY A 107 -11.12 -4.61 7.48
N THR A 108 -10.60 -3.45 7.13
CA THR A 108 -10.15 -2.39 8.05
C THR A 108 -10.69 -1.02 7.63
N ASP A 109 -10.71 -0.09 8.55
CA ASP A 109 -11.15 1.30 8.32
C ASP A 109 -9.99 2.27 8.04
N TYR A 110 -8.74 1.82 8.13
CA TYR A 110 -7.57 2.64 7.81
C TYR A 110 -6.40 1.85 7.18
N ILE A 111 -5.64 2.54 6.33
CA ILE A 111 -4.34 2.13 5.78
C ILE A 111 -3.25 2.95 6.48
N ASP A 112 -2.13 2.32 6.86
CA ASP A 112 -1.04 3.03 7.56
C ASP A 112 -0.19 3.88 6.62
N MET A 113 0.01 3.42 5.37
CA MET A 113 0.75 4.14 4.35
C MET A 113 0.12 3.93 2.98
N TYR A 114 -0.26 5.01 2.29
CA TYR A 114 -0.85 4.96 0.95
C TYR A 114 -0.03 5.76 -0.04
N TRP A 115 0.24 5.18 -1.20
CA TRP A 115 1.15 5.75 -2.18
C TRP A 115 0.48 6.08 -3.50
N ILE A 116 0.99 7.10 -4.21
CA ILE A 116 0.88 7.13 -5.66
C ILE A 116 2.03 6.27 -6.22
N HIS A 117 1.69 5.18 -6.89
CA HIS A 117 2.63 4.16 -7.33
C HIS A 117 3.58 4.67 -8.44
N ASN A 118 3.06 5.47 -9.37
CA ASN A 118 3.80 5.97 -10.52
C ASN A 118 3.45 7.43 -10.80
N PRO A 119 4.40 8.24 -11.36
CA PRO A 119 4.24 9.69 -11.56
C PRO A 119 3.51 10.03 -12.87
N ALA A 120 2.40 9.36 -13.19
CA ALA A 120 1.70 9.56 -14.46
C ALA A 120 1.12 10.97 -14.62
N ASP A 121 0.59 11.55 -13.54
CA ASP A 121 0.05 12.91 -13.51
C ASP A 121 0.02 13.39 -12.04
N VAL A 122 1.07 14.09 -11.63
CA VAL A 122 1.24 14.54 -10.24
C VAL A 122 0.14 15.52 -9.83
N GLU A 123 -0.28 16.40 -10.74
CA GLU A 123 -1.32 17.41 -10.48
C GLU A 123 -2.70 16.77 -10.27
N ARG A 124 -2.98 15.70 -10.97
CA ARG A 124 -4.26 15.00 -10.89
C ARG A 124 -4.34 14.08 -9.67
N TRP A 125 -3.28 13.29 -9.43
CA TRP A 125 -3.36 12.16 -8.50
C TRP A 125 -2.92 12.49 -7.07
N THR A 126 -2.16 13.58 -6.85
CA THR A 126 -1.68 13.92 -5.51
C THR A 126 -2.77 14.56 -4.62
N PRO A 127 -3.61 15.50 -5.10
CA PRO A 127 -4.58 16.19 -4.23
C PRO A 127 -5.56 15.25 -3.50
N PRO A 128 -6.10 14.17 -4.08
CA PRO A 128 -7.01 13.25 -3.39
C PRO A 128 -6.41 12.62 -2.13
N LEU A 129 -5.08 12.40 -2.08
CA LEU A 129 -4.42 11.86 -0.90
C LEU A 129 -4.69 12.69 0.36
N ALA A 130 -4.79 14.01 0.23
CA ALA A 130 -5.08 14.88 1.36
C ALA A 130 -6.47 14.63 1.96
N SER A 131 -7.46 14.33 1.13
CA SER A 131 -8.81 13.98 1.56
C SER A 131 -8.83 12.66 2.32
N LEU A 132 -8.07 11.66 1.85
CA LEU A 132 -7.93 10.36 2.52
C LEU A 132 -7.29 10.48 3.90
N VAL A 133 -6.29 11.34 4.06
CA VAL A 133 -5.67 11.62 5.37
C VAL A 133 -6.66 12.33 6.29
N LYS A 134 -7.34 13.36 5.81
CA LYS A 134 -8.31 14.14 6.61
C LYS A 134 -9.53 13.33 7.05
N SER A 135 -9.94 12.36 6.25
CA SER A 135 -11.04 11.44 6.61
C SER A 135 -10.62 10.32 7.57
N GLY A 136 -9.32 10.16 7.83
CA GLY A 136 -8.80 9.09 8.68
C GLY A 136 -8.64 7.74 7.98
N LYS A 137 -9.04 7.62 6.71
CA LYS A 137 -8.86 6.40 5.92
C LYS A 137 -7.39 6.02 5.69
N VAL A 138 -6.51 7.03 5.72
CA VAL A 138 -5.07 6.86 5.51
C VAL A 138 -4.31 7.65 6.59
N LYS A 139 -3.33 7.02 7.24
CA LYS A 139 -2.52 7.71 8.27
C LYS A 139 -1.38 8.52 7.68
N ARG A 140 -0.71 8.00 6.66
CA ARG A 140 0.47 8.61 6.01
C ARG A 140 0.41 8.41 4.52
N VAL A 141 0.96 9.35 3.77
CA VAL A 141 0.98 9.30 2.30
C VAL A 141 2.39 9.43 1.75
N GLY A 142 2.62 8.80 0.61
CA GLY A 142 3.89 8.82 -0.09
C GLY A 142 3.74 8.82 -1.60
N VAL A 143 4.86 9.00 -2.29
CA VAL A 143 4.96 8.88 -3.74
C VAL A 143 6.12 7.96 -4.11
N SER A 144 5.89 7.06 -5.07
CA SER A 144 6.87 6.07 -5.52
C SER A 144 7.24 6.32 -6.99
N ASN A 145 8.49 6.01 -7.36
CA ASN A 145 9.00 6.19 -8.73
C ASN A 145 9.04 7.65 -9.23
N HIS A 146 8.84 8.63 -8.36
CA HIS A 146 8.88 10.04 -8.71
C HIS A 146 10.31 10.56 -8.75
N ASN A 147 10.64 11.41 -9.73
CA ASN A 147 11.89 12.15 -9.73
C ASN A 147 11.84 13.35 -8.76
N LEU A 148 12.98 13.98 -8.50
CA LEU A 148 13.08 15.06 -7.52
C LEU A 148 12.11 16.24 -7.79
N ALA A 149 11.89 16.61 -9.06
CA ALA A 149 10.96 17.69 -9.39
C ALA A 149 9.51 17.30 -9.07
N GLN A 150 9.13 16.07 -9.36
CA GLN A 150 7.81 15.51 -9.06
C GLN A 150 7.59 15.36 -7.55
N ILE A 151 8.61 14.92 -6.80
CA ILE A 151 8.56 14.85 -5.32
C ILE A 151 8.33 16.25 -4.73
N LYS A 152 9.10 17.24 -5.16
CA LYS A 152 8.92 18.63 -4.71
C LYS A 152 7.52 19.15 -5.03
N ARG A 153 6.99 18.82 -6.20
CA ARG A 153 5.64 19.26 -6.60
C ARG A 153 4.56 18.58 -5.76
N ALA A 154 4.63 17.26 -5.58
CA ALA A 154 3.71 16.51 -4.72
C ALA A 154 3.75 17.03 -3.26
N THR A 155 4.95 17.32 -2.75
CA THR A 155 5.12 17.93 -1.42
C THR A 155 4.41 19.27 -1.32
N ALA A 156 4.53 20.14 -2.32
CA ALA A 156 3.87 21.45 -2.32
C ALA A 156 2.34 21.32 -2.34
N ILE A 157 1.81 20.45 -3.22
CA ILE A 157 0.36 20.18 -3.33
C ILE A 157 -0.20 19.70 -1.97
N LEU A 158 0.44 18.75 -1.33
CA LEU A 158 -0.01 18.22 -0.05
C LEU A 158 0.11 19.27 1.08
N ALA A 159 1.19 20.07 1.08
CA ALA A 159 1.39 21.13 2.06
C ALA A 159 0.31 22.22 1.98
N GLU A 160 -0.15 22.61 0.79
CA GLU A 160 -1.27 23.52 0.58
C GLU A 160 -2.57 23.00 1.24
N ALA A 161 -2.72 21.68 1.32
CA ALA A 161 -3.84 21.03 1.99
C ALA A 161 -3.58 20.74 3.48
N GLY A 162 -2.42 21.12 4.03
CA GLY A 162 -2.03 20.88 5.42
C GLY A 162 -1.63 19.43 5.71
N VAL A 163 -1.20 18.69 4.70
CA VAL A 163 -0.75 17.29 4.82
C VAL A 163 0.74 17.21 4.47
N ALA A 164 1.50 16.44 5.23
CA ALA A 164 2.90 16.20 4.95
C ALA A 164 3.08 14.98 4.03
N LEU A 165 3.98 15.08 3.03
CA LEU A 165 4.50 13.92 2.33
C LEU A 165 5.42 13.15 3.30
N SER A 166 5.08 11.89 3.60
CA SER A 166 5.73 11.11 4.65
C SER A 166 6.87 10.23 4.13
N ALA A 167 6.84 9.86 2.86
CA ALA A 167 7.83 8.96 2.26
C ALA A 167 7.95 9.12 0.73
N VAL A 168 9.09 8.71 0.21
CA VAL A 168 9.41 8.66 -1.21
C VAL A 168 10.17 7.38 -1.55
#